data_8768af14a81e8837d3d7944712ad54b8
#
_entry.id   8768af14a81e8837d3d7944712ad54b8
#
_cell.length_a   1.000
_cell.length_b   1.000
_cell.length_c   1.000
_cell.angle_alpha   90.00
_cell.angle_beta   90.00
_cell.angle_gamma   90.00
#
_symmetry.space_group_name_H-M   'P 1'
#
loop_
_entity.id
_entity.type
_entity.pdbx_description
1 polymer ?
#
loop_
_entity_poly.entity_id
_entity_poly.type
_entity_poly.pdbx_seq_one_letter_code
_entity_poly.pdbx_strand_id
1 'polypeptide(L)'
;MKNYIIMRLLATVPLLLGISFLCFVFINLIPSDPAEVALRIRQTPIITEELIAQTRAELGLDQPFLVRYAHWLWDCLHFDLGVSYTNPARTVLGEIGRCLPATLELAGLSLVYVIVLSLPIGFLSAVYKDTWFDRIMRGVVFATTAMPVYWVGLLLIWIVSIKLDLLPTSGYGGFSSLILPAFTVALSYISTYIRLIRNNMLENMREDYVLYAQARGLKQRSILVRHILKNSLQSCVT
;
A
#
# COMPACT_ATOMS: atom_id res chain seq x y z
N MET A 1 -5.23 -0.74 -29.04
CA MET A 1 -5.47 -0.41 -27.64
C MET A 1 -6.72 -1.11 -27.06
N LYS A 2 -7.90 -1.07 -27.69
CA LYS A 2 -9.12 -1.74 -27.17
C LYS A 2 -8.91 -3.23 -26.92
N ASN A 3 -8.36 -3.99 -27.86
CA ASN A 3 -8.14 -5.44 -27.71
C ASN A 3 -7.17 -5.76 -26.55
N TYR A 4 -6.16 -4.95 -26.33
CA TYR A 4 -5.22 -5.12 -25.24
C TYR A 4 -5.90 -4.94 -23.87
N ILE A 5 -6.73 -3.91 -23.73
CA ILE A 5 -7.49 -3.64 -22.49
C ILE A 5 -8.49 -4.77 -22.23
N ILE A 6 -9.21 -5.20 -23.27
CA ILE A 6 -10.18 -6.32 -23.15
C ILE A 6 -9.48 -7.62 -22.74
N MET A 7 -8.35 -7.97 -23.38
CA MET A 7 -7.57 -9.16 -23.01
C MET A 7 -7.06 -9.09 -21.56
N ARG A 8 -6.61 -7.91 -21.09
CA ARG A 8 -6.19 -7.74 -19.70
C ARG A 8 -7.35 -7.90 -18.73
N LEU A 9 -8.50 -7.28 -19.02
CA LEU A 9 -9.71 -7.45 -18.19
C LEU A 9 -10.17 -8.90 -18.15
N LEU A 10 -10.19 -9.60 -19.29
CA LEU A 10 -10.54 -11.02 -19.34
C LEU A 10 -9.55 -11.90 -18.57
N ALA A 11 -8.24 -11.57 -18.61
CA ALA A 11 -7.24 -12.28 -17.83
C ALA A 11 -7.33 -12.00 -16.31
N THR A 12 -7.87 -10.85 -15.92
CA THR A 12 -8.06 -10.51 -14.51
C THR A 12 -9.16 -11.35 -13.85
N VAL A 13 -10.22 -11.72 -14.58
CA VAL A 13 -11.32 -12.53 -14.05
C VAL A 13 -10.86 -13.87 -13.48
N PRO A 14 -10.18 -14.76 -14.25
CA PRO A 14 -9.72 -16.04 -13.70
C PRO A 14 -8.69 -15.84 -12.57
N LEU A 15 -7.88 -14.78 -12.61
CA LEU A 15 -6.96 -14.45 -11.53
C LEU A 15 -7.71 -14.12 -10.24
N LEU A 16 -8.73 -13.27 -10.30
CA LEU A 16 -9.57 -12.92 -9.15
C LEU A 16 -10.31 -14.14 -8.60
N LEU A 17 -10.87 -14.98 -9.48
CA LEU A 17 -11.51 -16.23 -9.08
C LEU A 17 -10.53 -17.18 -8.39
N GLY A 18 -9.32 -17.32 -8.93
CA GLY A 18 -8.27 -18.15 -8.33
C GLY A 18 -7.85 -17.64 -6.95
N ILE A 19 -7.61 -16.33 -6.81
CA ILE A 19 -7.23 -15.72 -5.53
C ILE A 19 -8.35 -15.85 -4.51
N SER A 20 -9.61 -15.54 -4.89
CA SER A 20 -10.76 -15.64 -4.00
C SER A 20 -11.00 -17.07 -3.52
N PHE A 21 -10.85 -18.05 -4.42
CA PHE A 21 -10.94 -19.48 -4.08
C PHE A 21 -9.85 -19.90 -3.11
N LEU A 22 -8.60 -19.52 -3.36
CA LEU A 22 -7.49 -19.81 -2.44
C LEU A 22 -7.69 -19.17 -1.08
N CYS A 23 -8.12 -17.90 -1.01
CA CYS A 23 -8.43 -17.24 0.25
C CYS A 23 -9.55 -17.99 1.00
N PHE A 24 -10.59 -18.41 0.27
CA PHE A 24 -11.69 -19.20 0.86
C PHE A 24 -11.21 -20.55 1.40
N VAL A 25 -10.33 -21.25 0.67
CA VAL A 25 -9.69 -22.48 1.13
C VAL A 25 -8.88 -22.23 2.41
N PHE A 26 -7.99 -21.23 2.42
CA PHE A 26 -7.14 -20.94 3.57
C PHE A 26 -7.94 -20.60 4.83
N ILE A 27 -9.01 -19.83 4.72
CA ILE A 27 -9.88 -19.51 5.85
C ILE A 27 -10.54 -20.79 6.40
N ASN A 28 -10.94 -21.71 5.53
CA ASN A 28 -11.56 -22.97 5.96
C ASN A 28 -10.55 -24.03 6.42
N LEU A 29 -9.24 -23.85 6.20
CA LEU A 29 -8.19 -24.70 6.74
C LEU A 29 -7.76 -24.34 8.17
N ILE A 30 -8.20 -23.19 8.68
CA ILE A 30 -7.92 -22.79 10.07
C ILE A 30 -8.54 -23.83 11.00
N PRO A 31 -7.76 -24.43 11.93
CA PRO A 31 -8.22 -25.52 12.79
C PRO A 31 -9.11 -25.02 13.95
N SER A 32 -10.02 -24.11 13.66
CA SER A 32 -11.00 -23.60 14.63
C SER A 32 -12.35 -23.52 13.96
N ASP A 33 -13.41 -23.94 14.67
CA ASP A 33 -14.77 -23.81 14.19
C ASP A 33 -15.19 -22.34 14.17
N PRO A 34 -15.52 -21.74 13.01
CA PRO A 34 -15.97 -20.35 12.95
C PRO A 34 -17.19 -20.07 13.83
N ALA A 35 -18.08 -21.05 14.01
CA ALA A 35 -19.26 -20.93 14.90
C ALA A 35 -18.84 -20.82 16.36
N GLU A 36 -17.90 -21.67 16.82
CA GLU A 36 -17.36 -21.58 18.16
C GLU A 36 -16.63 -20.27 18.40
N VAL A 37 -15.79 -19.82 17.45
CA VAL A 37 -15.08 -18.55 17.52
C VAL A 37 -16.08 -17.37 17.61
N ALA A 38 -17.13 -17.38 16.82
CA ALA A 38 -18.18 -16.37 16.85
C ALA A 38 -18.84 -16.29 18.23
N LEU A 39 -19.20 -17.43 18.84
CA LEU A 39 -19.79 -17.52 20.17
C LEU A 39 -18.84 -17.01 21.28
N ARG A 40 -17.57 -17.36 21.20
CA ARG A 40 -16.53 -16.87 22.15
C ARG A 40 -16.40 -15.36 22.10
N ILE A 41 -16.37 -14.77 20.91
CA ILE A 41 -16.23 -13.32 20.74
C ILE A 41 -17.49 -12.58 21.14
N ARG A 42 -18.69 -13.18 20.91
CA ARG A 42 -19.99 -12.67 21.42
C ARG A 42 -20.10 -12.75 22.96
N GLN A 43 -19.06 -13.27 23.64
CA GLN A 43 -19.01 -13.45 25.09
C GLN A 43 -20.18 -14.30 25.63
N THR A 44 -20.58 -15.33 24.89
CA THR A 44 -21.64 -16.23 25.31
C THR A 44 -21.20 -16.99 26.56
N PRO A 45 -21.95 -16.92 27.67
CA PRO A 45 -21.50 -17.42 28.96
C PRO A 45 -21.28 -18.94 29.00
N ILE A 46 -22.09 -19.68 28.26
CA ILE A 46 -22.02 -21.14 28.18
C ILE A 46 -22.11 -21.56 26.71
N ILE A 47 -21.05 -22.16 26.21
CA ILE A 47 -20.99 -22.66 24.84
C ILE A 47 -21.28 -24.16 24.88
N THR A 48 -22.47 -24.56 24.42
CA THR A 48 -22.88 -25.96 24.32
C THR A 48 -22.73 -26.43 22.87
N GLU A 49 -22.62 -27.74 22.66
CA GLU A 49 -22.57 -28.32 21.31
C GLU A 49 -23.81 -28.01 20.48
N GLU A 50 -24.98 -27.95 21.14
CA GLU A 50 -26.22 -27.56 20.50
C GLU A 50 -26.21 -26.14 19.98
N LEU A 51 -25.62 -25.19 20.77
CA LEU A 51 -25.50 -23.81 20.38
C LEU A 51 -24.50 -23.61 19.25
N ILE A 52 -23.40 -24.39 19.26
CA ILE A 52 -22.46 -24.43 18.14
C ILE A 52 -23.14 -24.91 16.87
N ALA A 53 -23.93 -26.00 16.96
CA ALA A 53 -24.67 -26.53 15.80
C ALA A 53 -25.68 -25.53 15.25
N GLN A 54 -26.44 -24.86 16.11
CA GLN A 54 -27.36 -23.79 15.69
C GLN A 54 -26.62 -22.62 15.00
N THR A 55 -25.56 -22.15 15.62
CA THR A 55 -24.76 -21.05 15.06
C THR A 55 -24.12 -21.45 13.73
N ARG A 56 -23.69 -22.71 13.59
CA ARG A 56 -23.17 -23.25 12.34
C ARG A 56 -24.24 -23.24 11.23
N ALA A 57 -25.46 -23.62 11.56
CA ALA A 57 -26.60 -23.57 10.63
C ALA A 57 -26.98 -22.14 10.27
N GLU A 58 -27.04 -21.22 11.26
CA GLU A 58 -27.26 -19.77 11.05
C GLU A 58 -26.23 -19.13 10.10
N LEU A 59 -24.96 -19.54 10.23
CA LEU A 59 -23.87 -19.04 9.39
C LEU A 59 -23.74 -19.79 8.05
N GLY A 60 -24.62 -20.78 7.78
CA GLY A 60 -24.60 -21.58 6.54
C GLY A 60 -23.36 -22.46 6.39
N LEU A 61 -22.69 -22.81 7.49
CA LEU A 61 -21.44 -23.58 7.50
C LEU A 61 -21.65 -25.08 7.30
N ASP A 62 -22.90 -25.58 7.35
CA ASP A 62 -23.26 -26.99 7.18
C ASP A 62 -23.25 -27.45 5.73
N GLN A 63 -23.23 -26.52 4.78
CA GLN A 63 -23.26 -26.84 3.37
C GLN A 63 -21.88 -27.34 2.87
N PRO A 64 -21.84 -28.16 1.79
CA PRO A 64 -20.63 -28.59 1.16
C PRO A 64 -19.74 -27.39 0.77
N PHE A 65 -18.43 -27.53 0.93
CA PHE A 65 -17.45 -26.47 0.71
C PHE A 65 -17.62 -25.69 -0.61
N LEU A 66 -17.79 -26.39 -1.73
CA LEU A 66 -17.96 -25.77 -3.05
C LEU A 66 -19.28 -25.01 -3.18
N VAL A 67 -20.33 -25.48 -2.53
CA VAL A 67 -21.64 -24.81 -2.52
C VAL A 67 -21.52 -23.50 -1.73
N ARG A 68 -20.87 -23.52 -0.57
CA ARG A 68 -20.60 -22.32 0.23
C ARG A 68 -19.77 -21.29 -0.54
N TYR A 69 -18.75 -21.74 -1.27
CA TYR A 69 -17.97 -20.84 -2.11
C TYR A 69 -18.79 -20.22 -3.23
N ALA A 70 -19.63 -21.02 -3.91
CA ALA A 70 -20.48 -20.54 -4.99
C ALA A 70 -21.52 -19.51 -4.50
N HIS A 71 -22.17 -19.77 -3.33
CA HIS A 71 -23.09 -18.82 -2.70
C HIS A 71 -22.38 -17.53 -2.32
N TRP A 72 -21.26 -17.62 -1.62
CA TRP A 72 -20.47 -16.45 -1.25
C TRP A 72 -20.03 -15.63 -2.48
N LEU A 73 -19.59 -16.28 -3.55
CA LEU A 73 -19.20 -15.60 -4.79
C LEU A 73 -20.39 -14.91 -5.46
N TRP A 74 -21.54 -15.56 -5.45
CA TRP A 74 -22.79 -14.99 -5.97
C TRP A 74 -23.20 -13.74 -5.20
N ASP A 75 -23.17 -13.79 -3.87
CA ASP A 75 -23.49 -12.66 -3.00
C ASP A 75 -22.49 -11.50 -3.24
N CYS A 76 -21.19 -11.79 -3.34
CA CYS A 76 -20.18 -10.81 -3.68
C CYS A 76 -20.45 -10.09 -5.02
N LEU A 77 -20.92 -10.81 -6.04
CA LEU A 77 -21.29 -10.21 -7.33
C LEU A 77 -22.50 -9.26 -7.23
N HIS A 78 -23.33 -9.42 -6.19
CA HIS A 78 -24.45 -8.54 -5.88
C HIS A 78 -24.10 -7.47 -4.82
N PHE A 79 -22.80 -7.26 -4.55
CA PHE A 79 -22.30 -6.34 -3.52
C PHE A 79 -22.73 -6.68 -2.09
N ASP A 80 -23.14 -7.91 -1.85
CA ASP A 80 -23.32 -8.42 -0.50
C ASP A 80 -22.07 -9.21 -0.09
N LEU A 81 -21.23 -8.58 0.74
CA LEU A 81 -20.03 -9.18 1.29
C LEU A 81 -20.30 -9.89 2.63
N GLY A 82 -21.57 -9.96 3.02
CA GLY A 82 -22.01 -10.58 4.25
C GLY A 82 -21.75 -9.74 5.49
N VAL A 83 -21.87 -10.41 6.64
CA VAL A 83 -21.67 -9.81 7.96
C VAL A 83 -20.44 -10.39 8.64
N SER A 84 -19.91 -9.65 9.61
CA SER A 84 -18.80 -10.11 10.43
C SER A 84 -19.25 -11.29 11.31
N TYR A 85 -18.54 -12.39 11.29
CA TYR A 85 -18.79 -13.53 12.18
C TYR A 85 -18.67 -13.14 13.68
N THR A 86 -17.84 -12.17 13.97
CA THR A 86 -17.61 -11.71 15.34
C THR A 86 -18.66 -10.71 15.82
N ASN A 87 -19.23 -9.93 14.91
CA ASN A 87 -20.30 -8.98 15.22
C ASN A 87 -21.29 -8.89 14.07
N PRO A 88 -22.40 -9.67 14.11
CA PRO A 88 -23.41 -9.70 13.04
C PRO A 88 -24.11 -8.35 12.78
N ALA A 89 -24.06 -7.42 13.72
CA ALA A 89 -24.57 -6.07 13.52
C ALA A 89 -23.72 -5.23 12.54
N ARG A 90 -22.53 -5.74 12.16
CA ARG A 90 -21.63 -5.04 11.26
C ARG A 90 -21.54 -5.78 9.93
N THR A 91 -21.93 -5.11 8.86
CA THR A 91 -21.72 -5.62 7.50
C THR A 91 -20.26 -5.39 7.09
N VAL A 92 -19.69 -6.32 6.32
CA VAL A 92 -18.32 -6.20 5.79
C VAL A 92 -18.19 -4.95 4.93
N LEU A 93 -19.18 -4.67 4.07
CA LEU A 93 -19.18 -3.46 3.24
C LEU A 93 -19.21 -2.17 4.07
N GLY A 94 -19.97 -2.14 5.17
CA GLY A 94 -20.01 -1.02 6.10
C GLY A 94 -18.67 -0.77 6.79
N GLU A 95 -17.98 -1.82 7.22
CA GLU A 95 -16.63 -1.70 7.82
C GLU A 95 -15.58 -1.23 6.80
N ILE A 96 -15.64 -1.71 5.56
CA ILE A 96 -14.79 -1.21 4.47
C ILE A 96 -15.06 0.28 4.27
N GLY A 97 -16.32 0.68 4.14
CA GLY A 97 -16.69 2.09 3.98
C GLY A 97 -16.22 2.99 5.12
N ARG A 98 -16.21 2.47 6.34
CA ARG A 98 -15.74 3.17 7.53
C ARG A 98 -14.20 3.32 7.57
N CYS A 99 -13.46 2.28 7.17
CA CYS A 99 -11.99 2.26 7.25
C CYS A 99 -11.31 2.81 6.00
N LEU A 100 -11.95 2.73 4.84
CA LEU A 100 -11.39 3.15 3.55
C LEU A 100 -10.95 4.62 3.52
N PRO A 101 -11.72 5.60 4.04
CA PRO A 101 -11.30 6.99 4.04
C PRO A 101 -9.95 7.19 4.75
N ALA A 102 -9.77 6.62 5.94
CA ALA A 102 -8.51 6.71 6.68
C ALA A 102 -7.33 6.11 5.91
N THR A 103 -7.57 4.98 5.23
CA THR A 103 -6.55 4.34 4.37
C THR A 103 -6.18 5.22 3.18
N LEU A 104 -7.18 5.84 2.53
CA LEU A 104 -6.95 6.73 1.39
C LEU A 104 -6.24 8.03 1.79
N GLU A 105 -6.60 8.61 2.94
CA GLU A 105 -5.93 9.80 3.49
C GLU A 105 -4.46 9.49 3.79
N LEU A 106 -4.18 8.37 4.46
CA LEU A 106 -2.83 7.93 4.77
C LEU A 106 -2.02 7.67 3.49
N ALA A 107 -2.59 6.93 2.55
CA ALA A 107 -1.95 6.62 1.28
C ALA A 107 -1.69 7.88 0.44
N GLY A 108 -2.68 8.79 0.37
CA GLY A 108 -2.56 10.06 -0.35
C GLY A 108 -1.45 10.94 0.22
N LEU A 109 -1.41 11.11 1.54
CA LEU A 109 -0.37 11.90 2.19
C LEU A 109 1.01 11.24 2.05
N SER A 110 1.10 9.90 2.16
CA SER A 110 2.34 9.17 1.91
C SER A 110 2.84 9.36 0.49
N LEU A 111 1.96 9.32 -0.51
CA LEU A 111 2.29 9.57 -1.91
C LEU A 111 2.81 10.99 -2.13
N VAL A 112 2.20 12.00 -1.49
CA VAL A 112 2.69 13.38 -1.52
C VAL A 112 4.11 13.46 -0.98
N TYR A 113 4.41 12.85 0.17
CA TYR A 113 5.77 12.80 0.71
C TYR A 113 6.75 12.13 -0.25
N VAL A 114 6.37 11.01 -0.84
CA VAL A 114 7.23 10.31 -1.82
C VAL A 114 7.56 11.24 -2.98
N ILE A 115 6.58 11.88 -3.60
CA ILE A 115 6.81 12.75 -4.76
C ILE A 115 7.63 13.99 -4.38
N VAL A 116 7.22 14.70 -3.32
CA VAL A 116 7.83 15.98 -2.92
C VAL A 116 9.27 15.82 -2.45
N LEU A 117 9.61 14.67 -1.85
CA LEU A 117 10.97 14.44 -1.34
C LEU A 117 11.85 13.68 -2.33
N SER A 118 11.34 12.59 -2.96
CA SER A 118 12.21 11.78 -3.80
C SER A 118 12.58 12.45 -5.11
N LEU A 119 11.65 13.20 -5.72
CA LEU A 119 11.89 13.81 -7.02
C LEU A 119 13.00 14.89 -6.96
N PRO A 120 12.95 15.90 -6.08
CA PRO A 120 14.04 16.89 -6.03
C PRO A 120 15.35 16.30 -5.51
N ILE A 121 15.30 15.40 -4.52
CA ILE A 121 16.52 14.80 -3.97
C ILE A 121 17.18 13.89 -5.03
N GLY A 122 16.43 13.04 -5.70
CA GLY A 122 16.93 12.17 -6.76
C GLY A 122 17.49 12.98 -7.95
N PHE A 123 16.77 14.03 -8.36
CA PHE A 123 17.22 14.97 -9.40
C PHE A 123 18.54 15.64 -9.01
N LEU A 124 18.61 16.25 -7.83
CA LEU A 124 19.82 16.93 -7.37
C LEU A 124 21.01 15.96 -7.19
N SER A 125 20.76 14.73 -6.70
CA SER A 125 21.80 13.71 -6.58
C SER A 125 22.35 13.26 -7.94
N ALA A 126 21.55 13.30 -8.99
CA ALA A 126 22.01 13.01 -10.35
C ALA A 126 22.82 14.18 -10.93
N VAL A 127 22.32 15.43 -10.79
CA VAL A 127 22.96 16.63 -11.31
C VAL A 127 24.30 16.89 -10.62
N TYR A 128 24.33 16.72 -9.29
CA TYR A 128 25.53 16.89 -8.46
C TYR A 128 26.20 15.55 -8.15
N LYS A 129 26.28 14.67 -9.15
CA LYS A 129 26.92 13.35 -9.04
C LYS A 129 28.31 13.45 -8.41
N ASP A 130 28.62 12.51 -7.51
CA ASP A 130 29.90 12.33 -6.82
C ASP A 130 30.34 13.51 -5.91
N THR A 131 29.49 14.53 -5.74
CA THR A 131 29.70 15.59 -4.73
C THR A 131 29.37 15.07 -3.32
N TRP A 132 29.70 15.91 -2.33
CA TRP A 132 29.37 15.61 -0.92
C TRP A 132 27.86 15.42 -0.70
N PHE A 133 27.02 16.19 -1.41
CA PHE A 133 25.55 16.06 -1.34
C PHE A 133 25.09 14.67 -1.80
N ASP A 134 25.54 14.23 -2.97
CA ASP A 134 25.21 12.90 -3.48
C ASP A 134 25.71 11.78 -2.55
N ARG A 135 26.92 11.93 -1.97
CA ARG A 135 27.44 10.94 -1.02
C ARG A 135 26.62 10.84 0.25
N ILE A 136 26.20 11.99 0.82
CA ILE A 136 25.33 12.02 2.01
C ILE A 136 23.97 11.40 1.68
N MET A 137 23.34 11.79 0.56
CA MET A 137 22.02 11.24 0.18
C MET A 137 22.09 9.73 -0.05
N ARG A 138 23.14 9.21 -0.65
CA ARG A 138 23.37 7.75 -0.77
C ARG A 138 23.51 7.08 0.61
N GLY A 139 24.20 7.70 1.53
CA GLY A 139 24.31 7.22 2.92
C GLY A 139 22.97 7.20 3.65
N VAL A 140 22.18 8.27 3.52
CA VAL A 140 20.82 8.35 4.09
C VAL A 140 19.90 7.28 3.48
N VAL A 141 19.89 7.14 2.16
CA VAL A 141 19.11 6.11 1.45
C VAL A 141 19.53 4.71 1.92
N PHE A 142 20.81 4.45 2.06
CA PHE A 142 21.31 3.17 2.56
C PHE A 142 20.83 2.91 4.00
N ALA A 143 21.00 3.89 4.89
CA ALA A 143 20.58 3.77 6.29
C ALA A 143 19.07 3.51 6.43
N THR A 144 18.25 4.29 5.72
CA THR A 144 16.78 4.13 5.76
C THR A 144 16.30 2.82 5.16
N THR A 145 17.00 2.28 4.17
CA THR A 145 16.67 0.98 3.58
C THR A 145 17.07 -0.20 4.49
N ALA A 146 18.10 -0.02 5.31
CA ALA A 146 18.59 -1.04 6.23
C ALA A 146 17.76 -1.12 7.53
N MET A 147 16.98 -0.07 7.85
CA MET A 147 16.19 -0.02 9.08
C MET A 147 14.78 -0.58 8.86
N PRO A 148 14.26 -1.42 9.79
CA PRO A 148 12.85 -1.81 9.76
C PRO A 148 11.92 -0.60 9.90
N VAL A 149 10.89 -0.50 9.06
CA VAL A 149 9.96 0.64 9.03
C VAL A 149 9.31 0.93 10.39
N TYR A 150 8.90 -0.11 11.10
CA TYR A 150 8.30 0.04 12.44
C TYR A 150 9.27 0.67 13.45
N TRP A 151 10.57 0.34 13.36
CA TRP A 151 11.59 0.91 14.25
C TRP A 151 11.77 2.41 13.99
N VAL A 152 11.79 2.81 12.72
CA VAL A 152 11.83 4.23 12.34
C VAL A 152 10.58 4.95 12.84
N GLY A 153 9.39 4.34 12.72
CA GLY A 153 8.14 4.88 13.26
C GLY A 153 8.21 5.12 14.76
N LEU A 154 8.74 4.16 15.53
CA LEU A 154 8.93 4.31 16.97
C LEU A 154 9.90 5.43 17.33
N LEU A 155 11.02 5.55 16.61
CA LEU A 155 11.96 6.65 16.80
C LEU A 155 11.32 7.99 16.50
N LEU A 156 10.54 8.10 15.44
CA LEU A 156 9.84 9.34 15.09
C LEU A 156 8.82 9.73 16.18
N ILE A 157 8.04 8.79 16.68
CA ILE A 157 7.12 9.02 17.81
C ILE A 157 7.90 9.49 19.03
N TRP A 158 8.99 8.80 19.38
CA TRP A 158 9.82 9.16 20.53
C TRP A 158 10.41 10.58 20.41
N ILE A 159 10.97 10.92 19.26
CA ILE A 159 11.62 12.23 19.05
C ILE A 159 10.56 13.32 18.88
N VAL A 160 9.62 13.16 17.94
CA VAL A 160 8.72 14.23 17.50
C VAL A 160 7.54 14.41 18.45
N SER A 161 6.97 13.30 18.94
CA SER A 161 5.78 13.38 19.79
C SER A 161 6.12 13.47 21.28
N ILE A 162 7.10 12.64 21.77
CA ILE A 162 7.36 12.58 23.22
C ILE A 162 8.40 13.63 23.63
N LYS A 163 9.49 13.81 22.84
CA LYS A 163 10.56 14.74 23.23
C LYS A 163 10.28 16.16 22.81
N LEU A 164 9.74 16.38 21.62
CA LEU A 164 9.48 17.70 21.06
C LEU A 164 8.04 18.19 21.25
N ASP A 165 7.10 17.29 21.61
CA ASP A 165 5.67 17.56 21.81
C ASP A 165 5.01 18.30 20.62
N LEU A 166 5.45 17.96 19.39
CA LEU A 166 4.98 18.63 18.18
C LEU A 166 3.76 17.95 17.55
N LEU A 167 3.65 16.62 17.68
CA LEU A 167 2.59 15.82 17.06
C LEU A 167 2.04 14.78 18.05
N PRO A 168 0.79 14.34 17.89
CA PRO A 168 0.19 13.34 18.78
C PRO A 168 0.91 11.99 18.68
N THR A 169 0.97 11.28 19.81
CA THR A 169 1.57 9.93 19.90
C THR A 169 0.69 8.85 19.33
N SER A 170 -0.63 9.03 19.35
CA SER A 170 -1.63 8.04 18.95
C SER A 170 -2.98 8.70 18.69
N GLY A 171 -3.90 7.91 18.13
CA GLY A 171 -5.27 8.33 17.86
C GLY A 171 -5.51 8.68 16.40
N TYR A 172 -6.79 8.81 16.03
CA TYR A 172 -7.27 9.26 14.73
C TYR A 172 -8.19 10.48 14.99
N GLY A 173 -7.61 11.65 14.99
CA GLY A 173 -8.31 12.88 15.39
C GLY A 173 -7.94 14.12 14.57
N GLY A 174 -7.64 13.95 13.29
CA GLY A 174 -7.34 15.07 12.40
C GLY A 174 -6.00 14.93 11.65
N PHE A 175 -5.67 15.93 10.86
CA PHE A 175 -4.51 15.91 9.96
C PHE A 175 -3.17 15.67 10.68
N SER A 176 -3.01 16.24 11.89
CA SER A 176 -1.77 16.08 12.68
C SER A 176 -1.45 14.62 13.02
N SER A 177 -2.47 13.79 13.25
CA SER A 177 -2.27 12.37 13.56
C SER A 177 -1.83 11.53 12.36
N LEU A 178 -1.99 12.03 11.14
CA LEU A 178 -1.59 11.35 9.90
C LEU A 178 -0.14 11.64 9.49
N ILE A 179 0.45 12.75 9.96
CA ILE A 179 1.76 13.24 9.52
C ILE A 179 2.85 12.18 9.74
N LEU A 180 3.02 11.70 10.98
CA LEU A 180 4.06 10.73 11.31
C LEU A 180 3.83 9.35 10.68
N PRO A 181 2.64 8.77 10.74
CA PRO A 181 2.37 7.49 10.07
C PRO A 181 2.59 7.57 8.57
N ALA A 182 2.10 8.62 7.91
CA ALA A 182 2.29 8.82 6.47
C ALA A 182 3.76 8.97 6.09
N PHE A 183 4.52 9.76 6.86
CA PHE A 183 5.96 9.91 6.63
C PHE A 183 6.71 8.59 6.85
N THR A 184 6.35 7.84 7.89
CA THR A 184 6.95 6.53 8.19
C THR A 184 6.74 5.55 7.04
N VAL A 185 5.50 5.43 6.54
CA VAL A 185 5.18 4.59 5.37
C VAL A 185 5.93 5.07 4.13
N ALA A 186 5.95 6.38 3.89
CA ALA A 186 6.59 6.98 2.73
C ALA A 186 8.11 6.76 2.69
N LEU A 187 8.79 6.66 3.83
CA LEU A 187 10.25 6.69 3.94
C LEU A 187 10.94 5.58 3.14
N SER A 188 10.38 4.36 3.17
CA SER A 188 10.89 3.22 2.38
C SER A 188 10.79 3.46 0.88
N TYR A 189 9.68 4.05 0.45
CA TYR A 189 9.45 4.41 -0.95
C TYR A 189 10.31 5.60 -1.38
N ILE A 190 10.44 6.63 -0.54
CA ILE A 190 11.30 7.80 -0.79
C ILE A 190 12.72 7.33 -1.13
N SER A 191 13.29 6.45 -0.31
CA SER A 191 14.65 5.91 -0.51
C SER A 191 14.78 5.15 -1.83
N THR A 192 13.80 4.35 -2.16
CA THR A 192 13.75 3.59 -3.41
C THR A 192 13.65 4.51 -4.63
N TYR A 193 12.74 5.49 -4.59
CA TYR A 193 12.55 6.42 -5.72
C TYR A 193 13.71 7.42 -5.87
N ILE A 194 14.36 7.88 -4.79
CA ILE A 194 15.58 8.68 -4.90
C ILE A 194 16.64 7.92 -5.72
N ARG A 195 16.89 6.67 -5.39
CA ARG A 195 17.86 5.82 -6.09
C ARG A 195 17.46 5.58 -7.54
N LEU A 196 16.18 5.28 -7.78
CA LEU A 196 15.67 5.01 -9.12
C LEU A 196 15.77 6.24 -10.02
N ILE A 197 15.29 7.40 -9.55
CA ILE A 197 15.34 8.67 -10.30
C ILE A 197 16.80 9.05 -10.60
N ARG A 198 17.67 8.97 -9.59
CA ARG A 198 19.09 9.24 -9.78
C ARG A 198 19.73 8.37 -10.86
N ASN A 199 19.52 7.07 -10.79
CA ASN A 199 20.11 6.11 -11.72
C ASN A 199 19.57 6.32 -13.15
N ASN A 200 18.25 6.42 -13.31
CA ASN A 200 17.63 6.69 -14.61
C ASN A 200 18.09 8.02 -15.21
N MET A 201 18.27 9.05 -14.40
CA MET A 201 18.79 10.31 -14.90
C MET A 201 20.24 10.20 -15.36
N LEU A 202 21.09 9.52 -14.61
CA LEU A 202 22.50 9.31 -14.99
C LEU A 202 22.64 8.50 -16.27
N GLU A 203 21.75 7.54 -16.49
CA GLU A 203 21.66 6.77 -17.72
C GLU A 203 21.21 7.65 -18.89
N ASN A 204 20.09 8.34 -18.72
CA ASN A 204 19.55 9.24 -19.74
C ASN A 204 20.48 10.42 -20.09
N MET A 205 21.35 10.86 -19.18
CA MET A 205 22.37 11.89 -19.47
C MET A 205 23.42 11.45 -20.51
N ARG A 206 23.54 10.15 -20.75
CA ARG A 206 24.52 9.57 -21.70
C ARG A 206 23.95 9.28 -23.06
N GLU A 207 22.63 9.46 -23.22
CA GLU A 207 21.92 9.15 -24.46
C GLU A 207 22.18 10.17 -25.56
N ASP A 208 22.17 9.70 -26.81
CA ASP A 208 22.49 10.52 -28.00
C ASP A 208 21.60 11.76 -28.13
N TYR A 209 20.32 11.68 -27.73
CA TYR A 209 19.43 12.86 -27.81
C TYR A 209 19.89 14.02 -26.95
N VAL A 210 20.66 13.77 -25.89
CA VAL A 210 21.24 14.82 -25.04
C VAL A 210 22.38 15.53 -25.79
N LEU A 211 23.22 14.75 -26.50
CA LEU A 211 24.27 15.30 -27.36
C LEU A 211 23.67 16.15 -28.48
N TYR A 212 22.61 15.67 -29.14
CA TYR A 212 21.91 16.46 -30.14
C TYR A 212 21.30 17.75 -29.59
N ALA A 213 20.73 17.70 -28.39
CA ALA A 213 20.16 18.89 -27.75
C ALA A 213 21.26 19.93 -27.41
N GLN A 214 22.42 19.47 -26.99
CA GLN A 214 23.61 20.34 -26.73
C GLN A 214 24.14 20.95 -28.03
N ALA A 215 24.26 20.17 -29.09
CA ALA A 215 24.72 20.61 -30.41
C ALA A 215 23.78 21.71 -30.99
N ARG A 216 22.49 21.65 -30.68
CA ARG A 216 21.49 22.67 -31.06
C ARG A 216 21.55 23.93 -30.17
N GLY A 217 22.46 24.02 -29.21
CA GLY A 217 22.62 25.18 -28.35
C GLY A 217 21.56 25.34 -27.28
N LEU A 218 20.81 24.27 -26.91
CA LEU A 218 19.81 24.35 -25.86
C LEU A 218 20.50 24.55 -24.49
N LYS A 219 19.87 25.39 -23.64
CA LYS A 219 20.37 25.65 -22.28
C LYS A 219 20.38 24.35 -21.43
N GLN A 220 21.46 24.14 -20.72
CA GLN A 220 21.65 22.95 -19.83
C GLN A 220 20.45 22.68 -18.94
N ARG A 221 19.88 23.71 -18.31
CA ARG A 221 18.67 23.59 -17.47
C ARG A 221 17.46 23.04 -18.24
N SER A 222 17.29 23.46 -19.50
CA SER A 222 16.20 22.96 -20.32
C SER A 222 16.41 21.48 -20.68
N ILE A 223 17.62 21.08 -21.00
CA ILE A 223 17.99 19.68 -21.28
C ILE A 223 17.70 18.82 -20.05
N LEU A 224 18.16 19.24 -18.86
CA LEU A 224 17.97 18.48 -17.63
C LEU A 224 16.49 18.31 -17.26
N VAL A 225 15.70 19.38 -17.29
CA VAL A 225 14.31 19.34 -16.79
C VAL A 225 13.34 18.80 -17.84
N ARG A 226 13.44 19.28 -19.10
CA ARG A 226 12.44 18.96 -20.14
C ARG A 226 12.73 17.65 -20.90
N HIS A 227 13.98 17.26 -20.98
CA HIS A 227 14.35 16.07 -21.74
C HIS A 227 14.78 14.92 -20.81
N ILE A 228 15.81 15.11 -19.98
CA ILE A 228 16.36 14.03 -19.16
C ILE A 228 15.38 13.63 -18.05
N LEU A 229 14.91 14.57 -17.21
CA LEU A 229 14.01 14.26 -16.11
C LEU A 229 12.71 13.63 -16.61
N LYS A 230 12.10 14.20 -17.66
CA LYS A 230 10.85 13.68 -18.24
C LYS A 230 11.00 12.22 -18.68
N ASN A 231 12.07 11.90 -19.41
CA ASN A 231 12.30 10.53 -19.90
C ASN A 231 12.63 9.59 -18.74
N SER A 232 13.40 10.05 -17.74
CA SER A 232 13.75 9.26 -16.55
C SER A 232 12.53 8.92 -15.70
N LEU A 233 11.55 9.81 -15.60
CA LEU A 233 10.32 9.57 -14.85
C LEU A 233 9.39 8.56 -15.55
N GLN A 234 9.43 8.48 -16.88
CA GLN A 234 8.64 7.48 -17.62
C GLN A 234 9.01 6.05 -17.19
N SER A 235 10.29 5.78 -17.01
CA SER A 235 10.78 4.47 -16.50
C SER A 235 10.48 4.24 -15.00
N CYS A 236 10.04 5.27 -14.25
CA CYS A 236 9.63 5.11 -12.86
C CYS A 236 8.15 4.72 -12.70
N VAL A 237 7.34 4.85 -13.77
CA VAL A 237 5.90 4.60 -13.76
C VAL A 237 5.56 3.25 -14.42
N THR A 238 6.46 2.70 -15.20
CA THR A 238 6.34 1.36 -15.82
C THR A 238 6.95 0.28 -14.96
#